data_f7f0367f25b4ea3102097bbaa4c5c36d
#
_entry.id   f7f0367f25b4ea3102097bbaa4c5c36d
#
_cell.length_a   1.000
_cell.length_b   1.000
_cell.length_c   1.000
_cell.angle_alpha   90.00
_cell.angle_beta   90.00
_cell.angle_gamma   90.00
#
_symmetry.space_group_name_H-M   'P 1'
#
loop_
_entity.id
_entity.type
_entity.pdbx_description
1 polymer ?
#
loop_
_entity_poly.entity_id
_entity_poly.type
_entity_poly.pdbx_seq_one_letter_code
_entity_poly.pdbx_strand_id
1 'polypeptide(L)'
;KLTRPYTLACVEIGGVTFAVPLRSHIRHPHVLWTDKANGCGLDFSKTVVLTKESYIDTTRKPHIRPVEFDALRGKEHLIEQKLLRFIRTYQKAKLRQDVPRNRLLCTYSTLQYFEEYL
;
A
#
# COMPACT_ATOMS: atom_id res chain seq x y z
N LYS A 1 11.10 20.40 -10.96
CA LYS A 1 10.80 19.71 -9.75
C LYS A 1 11.09 18.22 -9.83
N LEU A 2 11.79 17.73 -8.86
CA LEU A 2 12.12 16.33 -8.82
C LEU A 2 10.93 15.49 -8.47
N THR A 3 10.61 14.56 -9.34
CA THR A 3 9.68 13.52 -9.04
C THR A 3 10.46 12.36 -8.45
N ARG A 4 10.14 12.01 -7.22
CA ARG A 4 10.64 10.78 -6.66
C ARG A 4 10.07 9.62 -7.44
N PRO A 5 10.89 8.70 -7.89
CA PRO A 5 10.34 7.47 -8.44
C PRO A 5 9.60 6.75 -7.32
N TYR A 6 8.39 6.30 -7.62
CA TYR A 6 7.64 5.50 -6.70
C TYR A 6 8.19 4.10 -6.67
N THR A 7 8.45 3.60 -5.48
CA THR A 7 8.71 2.19 -5.30
C THR A 7 7.43 1.54 -4.83
N LEU A 8 6.98 0.56 -5.57
CA LEU A 8 5.74 -0.13 -5.29
C LEU A 8 6.00 -1.62 -5.14
N ALA A 9 5.32 -2.24 -4.17
CA ALA A 9 5.25 -3.69 -4.10
C ALA A 9 3.95 -4.09 -4.76
N CYS A 10 4.03 -4.85 -5.85
CA CYS A 10 2.85 -5.28 -6.59
C CYS A 10 2.41 -6.65 -6.12
N VAL A 11 1.12 -6.78 -5.84
CA VAL A 11 0.50 -8.03 -5.39
C VAL A 11 -0.71 -8.32 -6.26
N GLU A 12 -0.76 -9.51 -6.84
CA GLU A 12 -1.91 -9.90 -7.65
C GLU A 12 -2.84 -10.79 -6.83
N ILE A 13 -4.10 -10.40 -6.75
CA ILE A 13 -5.12 -11.12 -6.00
C ILE A 13 -6.37 -11.20 -6.88
N GLY A 14 -6.79 -12.41 -7.24
CA GLY A 14 -8.01 -12.61 -8.02
C GLY A 14 -8.02 -11.87 -9.36
N GLY A 15 -6.86 -11.79 -10.02
CA GLY A 15 -6.75 -11.10 -11.30
C GLY A 15 -6.61 -9.59 -11.19
N VAL A 16 -6.59 -9.05 -9.98
CA VAL A 16 -6.44 -7.61 -9.75
C VAL A 16 -5.03 -7.35 -9.22
N THR A 17 -4.33 -6.39 -9.81
CA THR A 17 -2.99 -6.02 -9.36
C THR A 17 -3.09 -4.83 -8.42
N PHE A 18 -2.70 -5.06 -7.16
CA PHE A 18 -2.60 -4.02 -6.15
C PHE A 18 -1.17 -3.56 -6.06
N ALA A 19 -0.96 -2.27 -5.84
CA ALA A 19 0.37 -1.71 -5.66
C ALA A 19 0.42 -0.97 -4.33
N VAL A 20 1.35 -1.39 -3.47
CA VAL A 20 1.53 -0.82 -2.14
C VAL A 20 2.81 0.01 -2.17
N PRO A 21 2.73 1.31 -1.91
CA PRO A 21 3.91 2.17 -2.04
C PRO A 21 4.82 2.10 -0.83
N LEU A 22 6.12 2.25 -1.08
CA LEU A 22 7.08 2.55 -0.03
C LEU A 22 6.98 4.03 0.29
N ARG A 23 6.84 4.35 1.56
CA ARG A 23 6.73 5.72 2.01
C ARG A 23 7.58 5.95 3.24
N SER A 24 7.82 7.21 3.55
CA SER A 24 8.52 7.63 4.75
C SER A 24 7.60 8.46 5.64
N HIS A 25 8.01 8.67 6.89
CA HIS A 25 7.25 9.48 7.86
C HIS A 25 5.85 8.95 8.12
N ILE A 26 5.72 7.60 8.10
CA ILE A 26 4.43 6.95 8.32
C ILE A 26 4.11 6.97 9.80
N ARG A 27 2.88 7.37 10.14
CA ARG A 27 2.44 7.57 11.52
C ARG A 27 1.19 6.77 11.89
N HIS A 28 0.98 5.64 11.23
CA HIS A 28 -0.13 4.74 11.55
C HIS A 28 0.38 3.29 11.52
N PRO A 29 -0.41 2.32 12.00
CA PRO A 29 0.08 0.93 12.13
C PRO A 29 -0.09 0.07 10.89
N HIS A 30 -0.71 0.57 9.83
CA HIS A 30 -1.00 -0.25 8.63
C HIS A 30 0.19 -0.27 7.69
N VAL A 31 1.30 -0.82 8.18
CA VAL A 31 2.61 -0.74 7.52
C VAL A 31 3.35 -2.06 7.68
N LEU A 32 4.12 -2.42 6.65
CA LEU A 32 5.22 -3.38 6.82
C LEU A 32 6.50 -2.56 6.82
N TRP A 33 7.11 -2.44 7.99
CA TRP A 33 8.28 -1.60 8.16
C TRP A 33 9.50 -2.15 7.43
N THR A 34 10.20 -1.28 6.72
CA THR A 34 11.51 -1.59 6.13
C THR A 34 12.62 -0.89 6.90
N ASP A 35 12.31 0.26 7.51
CA ASP A 35 13.23 1.03 8.34
C ASP A 35 12.38 1.77 9.36
N LYS A 36 12.03 1.07 10.42
CA LYS A 36 11.09 1.59 11.42
C LYS A 36 11.61 2.84 12.10
N ALA A 37 12.92 2.91 12.33
CA ALA A 37 13.53 4.05 13.01
C ALA A 37 13.27 5.36 12.25
N ASN A 38 13.20 5.29 10.93
CA ASN A 38 12.95 6.45 10.08
C ASN A 38 11.51 6.51 9.57
N GLY A 39 10.62 5.65 10.08
CA GLY A 39 9.23 5.64 9.69
C GLY A 39 9.00 5.21 8.25
N CYS A 40 9.88 4.35 7.71
CA CYS A 40 9.80 3.91 6.32
C CYS A 40 9.24 2.50 6.21
N GLY A 41 8.41 2.27 5.21
CA GLY A 41 7.86 0.95 4.96
C GLY A 41 6.80 0.96 3.88
N LEU A 42 6.22 -0.21 3.63
CA LEU A 42 5.09 -0.34 2.73
C LEU A 42 3.84 0.13 3.45
N ASP A 43 3.20 1.15 2.88
CA ASP A 43 2.04 1.80 3.48
C ASP A 43 0.77 1.24 2.85
N PHE A 44 0.12 0.32 3.56
CA PHE A 44 -1.08 -0.33 3.03
C PHE A 44 -2.26 0.63 2.91
N SER A 45 -2.28 1.71 3.69
CA SER A 45 -3.37 2.68 3.60
C SER A 45 -3.36 3.43 2.27
N LYS A 46 -2.24 3.43 1.56
CA LYS A 46 -2.08 4.11 0.28
C LYS A 46 -2.02 3.14 -0.90
N THR A 47 -2.50 1.92 -0.71
CA THR A 47 -2.59 0.92 -1.78
C THR A 47 -3.48 1.42 -2.90
N VAL A 48 -3.06 1.19 -4.14
CA VAL A 48 -3.83 1.52 -5.33
C VAL A 48 -3.99 0.28 -6.20
N VAL A 49 -4.96 0.32 -7.10
CA VAL A 49 -5.14 -0.75 -8.09
C VAL A 49 -4.54 -0.27 -9.41
N LEU A 50 -3.70 -1.11 -10.00
CA LEU A 50 -3.10 -0.81 -11.29
C LEU A 50 -4.01 -1.31 -12.40
N THR A 51 -4.37 -0.40 -13.29
CA THR A 51 -5.15 -0.69 -14.47
C THR A 51 -4.26 -0.58 -15.70
N LYS A 52 -4.80 -0.91 -16.87
CA LYS A 52 -4.00 -0.79 -18.10
C LYS A 52 -3.48 0.63 -18.31
N GLU A 53 -4.27 1.62 -17.97
CA GLU A 53 -3.85 3.02 -18.10
C GLU A 53 -2.68 3.33 -17.17
N SER A 54 -2.66 2.70 -16.01
CA SER A 54 -1.58 2.91 -15.04
C SER A 54 -0.24 2.38 -15.54
N TYR A 55 -0.26 1.40 -16.45
CA TYR A 55 0.97 0.81 -16.97
C TYR A 55 1.68 1.69 -18.01
N ILE A 56 1.04 2.73 -18.48
CA ILE A 56 1.62 3.59 -19.53
C ILE A 56 2.90 4.25 -19.04
N ASP A 57 3.01 4.52 -17.76
CA ASP A 57 4.17 5.19 -17.19
C ASP A 57 5.18 4.25 -16.54
N THR A 58 5.12 2.95 -16.86
CA THR A 58 5.99 1.98 -16.21
C THR A 58 7.39 1.90 -16.81
N THR A 59 7.74 2.79 -17.72
CA THR A 59 9.09 2.85 -18.26
C THR A 59 10.13 3.30 -17.24
N ARG A 60 9.71 3.90 -16.13
CA ARG A 60 10.59 4.32 -15.06
C ARG A 60 10.86 3.17 -14.12
N LYS A 61 12.12 2.83 -13.96
CA LYS A 61 12.49 1.84 -12.95
C LYS A 61 12.36 2.46 -11.57
N PRO A 62 11.69 1.78 -10.64
CA PRO A 62 11.63 2.28 -9.28
C PRO A 62 13.01 2.30 -8.66
N HIS A 63 13.25 3.30 -7.83
CA HIS A 63 14.51 3.45 -7.15
C HIS A 63 14.32 3.00 -5.70
N ILE A 64 14.91 1.86 -5.37
CA ILE A 64 14.79 1.27 -4.03
C ILE A 64 16.15 1.38 -3.34
N ARG A 65 16.17 1.94 -2.13
CA ARG A 65 17.38 1.92 -1.33
C ARG A 65 17.75 0.47 -1.00
N PRO A 66 19.05 0.12 -1.03
CA PRO A 66 19.45 -1.27 -0.78
C PRO A 66 18.90 -1.86 0.53
N VAL A 67 18.86 -1.05 1.59
CA VAL A 67 18.36 -1.53 2.87
C VAL A 67 16.88 -1.89 2.80
N GLU A 68 16.08 -1.12 2.07
CA GLU A 68 14.66 -1.42 1.92
C GLU A 68 14.44 -2.63 1.04
N PHE A 69 15.24 -2.77 -0.02
CA PHE A 69 15.14 -3.93 -0.90
C PHE A 69 15.45 -5.21 -0.13
N ASP A 70 16.50 -5.19 0.69
CA ASP A 70 16.86 -6.36 1.49
C ASP A 70 15.77 -6.67 2.51
N ALA A 71 15.17 -5.65 3.11
CA ALA A 71 14.11 -5.84 4.10
C ALA A 71 12.88 -6.51 3.51
N LEU A 72 12.64 -6.35 2.21
CA LEU A 72 11.47 -6.94 1.55
C LEU A 72 11.76 -8.26 0.87
N ARG A 73 13.03 -8.65 0.78
CA ARG A 73 13.41 -9.88 0.09
C ARG A 73 12.80 -11.10 0.77
N GLY A 74 12.15 -11.93 -0.03
CA GLY A 74 11.54 -13.16 0.47
C GLY A 74 10.27 -12.96 1.27
N LYS A 75 9.70 -11.76 1.26
CA LYS A 75 8.51 -11.43 2.05
C LYS A 75 7.24 -11.29 1.22
N GLU A 76 7.24 -11.81 0.00
CA GLU A 76 6.09 -11.67 -0.90
C GLU A 76 4.81 -12.20 -0.27
N HIS A 77 4.88 -13.37 0.36
CA HIS A 77 3.71 -13.96 1.01
C HIS A 77 3.22 -13.11 2.18
N LEU A 78 4.16 -12.59 2.97
CA LEU A 78 3.81 -11.73 4.11
C LEU A 78 3.15 -10.44 3.63
N ILE A 79 3.66 -9.86 2.55
CA ILE A 79 3.07 -8.65 1.98
C ILE A 79 1.63 -8.92 1.54
N GLU A 80 1.41 -10.03 0.85
CA GLU A 80 0.07 -10.40 0.40
C GLU A 80 -0.87 -10.59 1.59
N GLN A 81 -0.42 -11.27 2.63
CA GLN A 81 -1.26 -11.51 3.80
C GLN A 81 -1.60 -10.23 4.54
N LYS A 82 -0.63 -9.32 4.67
CA LYS A 82 -0.89 -8.04 5.31
C LYS A 82 -1.82 -7.17 4.48
N LEU A 83 -1.70 -7.22 3.16
CA LEU A 83 -2.60 -6.49 2.29
C LEU A 83 -4.03 -7.01 2.42
N LEU A 84 -4.20 -8.33 2.39
CA LEU A 84 -5.53 -8.93 2.56
C LEU A 84 -6.14 -8.54 3.90
N ARG A 85 -5.33 -8.54 4.95
CA ARG A 85 -5.81 -8.13 6.28
C ARG A 85 -6.24 -6.67 6.27
N PHE A 86 -5.46 -5.81 5.62
CA PHE A 86 -5.81 -4.39 5.55
C PHE A 86 -7.10 -4.18 4.76
N ILE A 87 -7.28 -4.89 3.64
CA ILE A 87 -8.52 -4.79 2.87
C ILE A 87 -9.72 -5.16 3.73
N ARG A 88 -9.62 -6.24 4.50
CA ARG A 88 -10.70 -6.64 5.39
C ARG A 88 -10.96 -5.59 6.48
N THR A 89 -9.89 -5.03 7.03
CA THR A 89 -9.99 -3.97 8.03
C THR A 89 -10.73 -2.77 7.46
N TYR A 90 -10.38 -2.39 6.23
CA TYR A 90 -11.04 -1.28 5.54
C TYR A 90 -12.53 -1.59 5.32
N GLN A 91 -12.85 -2.79 4.84
CA GLN A 91 -14.23 -3.18 4.57
C GLN A 91 -15.08 -3.16 5.85
N LYS A 92 -14.52 -3.66 6.95
CA LYS A 92 -15.21 -3.63 8.24
C LYS A 92 -15.40 -2.21 8.75
N ALA A 93 -14.37 -1.38 8.59
CA ALA A 93 -14.46 0.02 9.01
C ALA A 93 -15.55 0.76 8.25
N LYS A 94 -15.69 0.44 6.97
CA LYS A 94 -16.71 1.09 6.14
C LYS A 94 -18.13 0.77 6.63
N LEU A 95 -18.33 -0.42 7.18
CA LEU A 95 -19.64 -0.81 7.72
C LEU A 95 -19.96 -0.17 9.06
N ARG A 96 -18.96 0.40 9.73
CA ARG A 96 -19.13 0.98 11.06
C ARG A 96 -18.49 2.35 11.14
N GLN A 97 -18.90 3.24 10.26
CA GLN A 97 -18.37 4.61 10.24
C GLN A 97 -18.87 5.50 11.35
N ASP A 98 -19.79 4.98 12.18
CA ASP A 98 -20.18 5.63 13.41
C ASP A 98 -19.02 5.65 14.42
N VAL A 99 -18.04 4.75 14.26
CA VAL A 99 -16.83 4.74 15.10
C VAL A 99 -15.84 5.71 14.51
N PRO A 100 -15.35 6.72 15.27
CA PRO A 100 -14.48 7.76 14.71
C PRO A 100 -13.21 7.24 14.03
N ARG A 101 -12.55 6.25 14.62
CA ARG A 101 -11.33 5.70 14.01
C ARG A 101 -11.62 5.01 12.68
N ASN A 102 -12.79 4.39 12.55
CA ASN A 102 -13.19 3.74 11.30
C ASN A 102 -13.45 4.78 10.21
N ARG A 103 -14.15 5.84 10.57
CA ARG A 103 -14.41 6.93 9.65
C ARG A 103 -13.11 7.59 9.19
N LEU A 104 -12.17 7.76 10.10
CA LEU A 104 -10.87 8.32 9.77
C LEU A 104 -10.12 7.42 8.79
N LEU A 105 -10.10 6.10 9.03
CA LEU A 105 -9.44 5.16 8.14
C LEU A 105 -10.03 5.23 6.73
N CYS A 106 -11.35 5.23 6.61
CA CYS A 106 -12.02 5.32 5.31
C CYS A 106 -11.73 6.63 4.60
N THR A 107 -11.44 7.70 5.35
CA THR A 107 -11.17 9.00 4.78
C THR A 107 -9.76 9.09 4.20
N TYR A 108 -8.75 8.56 4.90
CA TYR A 108 -7.38 8.73 4.44
C TYR A 108 -6.89 7.57 3.57
N SER A 109 -7.56 6.42 3.57
CA SER A 109 -7.13 5.30 2.74
C SER A 109 -7.51 5.52 1.27
N THR A 110 -6.56 5.24 0.38
CA THR A 110 -6.81 5.32 -1.06
C THR A 110 -7.73 4.21 -1.55
N LEU A 111 -7.98 3.17 -0.74
CA LEU A 111 -8.93 2.12 -1.14
C LEU A 111 -10.32 2.66 -1.43
N GLN A 112 -10.66 3.83 -0.88
CA GLN A 112 -11.96 4.46 -1.17
C GLN A 112 -12.16 4.72 -2.65
N TYR A 113 -11.10 4.83 -3.42
CA TYR A 113 -11.18 5.08 -4.85
C TYR A 113 -11.22 3.79 -5.68
N PHE A 114 -11.08 2.64 -5.05
CA PHE A 114 -10.94 1.36 -5.72
C PHE A 114 -11.89 0.30 -5.19
N GLU A 115 -13.00 0.70 -4.57
CA GLU A 115 -13.91 -0.23 -3.89
C GLU A 115 -14.50 -1.26 -4.83
N GLU A 116 -14.64 -0.93 -6.11
CA GLU A 116 -15.17 -1.86 -7.10
C GLU A 116 -14.27 -3.09 -7.30
N TYR A 117 -13.02 -3.02 -6.89
CA TYR A 117 -12.06 -4.12 -7.05
C TYR A 117 -11.93 -4.95 -5.77
N LEU A 118 -12.57 -4.55 -4.70
CA LEU A 118 -12.48 -5.24 -3.43
C LEU A 118 -13.62 -6.25 -3.30
#